data_34a12a02c8b5eac6328f891c061bc797
#
_entry.id   34a12a02c8b5eac6328f891c061bc797
#
_cell.length_a   1.000
_cell.length_b   1.000
_cell.length_c   1.000
_cell.angle_alpha   90.00
_cell.angle_beta   90.00
_cell.angle_gamma   90.00
#
_symmetry.space_group_name_H-M   'P 1'
#
loop_
_entity.id
_entity.type
_entity.pdbx_description
1 polymer ?
#
loop_
_entity_poly.entity_id
_entity_poly.type
_entity_poly.pdbx_seq_one_letter_code
_entity_poly.pdbx_strand_id
1 'polypeptide(L)'
;MSRFARKADRNQPEIVQALRQVGAEVRHIHRLPKMLDVIVGYRGQLFWAELKCDNEPLTEDERELIEAYKRVGVDLPVWRSTDEALKGIGAIN
;
A
#
# COMPACT_ATOMS: atom_id res chain seq x y z
N MET A 1 1.18 -6.84 -20.97
CA MET A 1 0.91 -6.73 -20.47
C MET A 1 0.34 -7.05 -19.56
N SER A 2 0.16 -6.92 -19.00
CA SER A 2 -0.15 -7.52 -18.01
C SER A 2 -1.44 -7.28 -17.58
N ARG A 3 -2.27 -8.13 -17.64
CA ARG A 3 -3.52 -7.97 -17.26
C ARG A 3 -3.74 -8.16 -15.87
N PHE A 4 -2.96 -8.86 -15.14
CA PHE A 4 -3.18 -8.92 -13.74
C PHE A 4 -2.79 -7.62 -13.11
N ALA A 5 -1.91 -6.88 -13.69
CA ALA A 5 -1.59 -5.58 -13.17
C ALA A 5 -2.79 -4.70 -13.20
N ARG A 6 -3.59 -4.79 -14.25
CA ARG A 6 -4.76 -3.99 -14.33
C ARG A 6 -5.73 -4.26 -13.23
N LYS A 7 -5.91 -5.51 -12.90
CA LYS A 7 -6.81 -5.85 -11.86
C LYS A 7 -6.34 -5.33 -10.52
N ALA A 8 -5.06 -5.48 -10.26
CA ALA A 8 -4.49 -4.99 -9.02
C ALA A 8 -4.53 -3.49 -8.95
N ASP A 9 -4.56 -2.83 -10.11
CA ASP A 9 -4.48 -1.39 -10.13
C ASP A 9 -5.80 -0.68 -10.05
N ARG A 10 -6.91 -1.38 -9.90
CA ARG A 10 -8.18 -0.72 -9.87
C ARG A 10 -8.29 0.34 -8.79
N ASN A 11 -7.79 0.06 -7.61
CA ASN A 11 -7.79 1.00 -6.50
C ASN A 11 -6.56 1.89 -6.44
N GLN A 12 -5.48 1.46 -7.06
CA GLN A 12 -4.22 2.14 -6.87
C GLN A 12 -4.22 3.60 -7.31
N PRO A 13 -4.73 3.93 -8.50
CA PRO A 13 -4.67 5.33 -8.93
C PRO A 13 -5.44 6.24 -8.00
N GLU A 14 -6.59 5.80 -7.54
CA GLU A 14 -7.42 6.62 -6.67
C GLU A 14 -6.77 6.83 -5.31
N ILE A 15 -6.24 5.77 -4.74
CA ILE A 15 -5.58 5.86 -3.44
C ILE A 15 -4.32 6.72 -3.54
N VAL A 16 -3.51 6.48 -4.56
CA VAL A 16 -2.28 7.23 -4.72
C VAL A 16 -2.57 8.72 -4.92
N GLN A 17 -3.61 9.03 -5.71
CA GLN A 17 -3.97 10.41 -5.93
C GLN A 17 -4.38 11.08 -4.61
N ALA A 18 -5.17 10.40 -3.82
CA ALA A 18 -5.61 10.96 -2.54
C ALA A 18 -4.43 11.19 -1.60
N LEU A 19 -3.51 10.24 -1.54
CA LEU A 19 -2.32 10.42 -0.71
C LEU A 19 -1.51 11.63 -1.15
N ARG A 20 -1.33 11.79 -2.45
CA ARG A 20 -0.56 12.91 -2.96
C ARG A 20 -1.26 14.24 -2.72
N GLN A 21 -2.58 14.24 -2.73
CA GLN A 21 -3.34 15.46 -2.49
C GLN A 21 -3.15 16.00 -1.08
N VAL A 22 -2.88 15.15 -0.11
CA VAL A 22 -2.62 15.63 1.25
C VAL A 22 -1.13 15.86 1.50
N GLY A 23 -0.32 15.77 0.46
CA GLY A 23 1.10 16.11 0.55
C GLY A 23 2.02 14.94 0.81
N ALA A 24 1.53 13.71 0.72
CA ALA A 24 2.38 12.56 0.92
C ALA A 24 3.26 12.33 -0.31
N GLU A 25 4.45 11.82 -0.08
CA GLU A 25 5.35 11.44 -1.16
C GLU A 25 5.16 9.94 -1.40
N VAL A 26 4.72 9.56 -2.60
CA VAL A 26 4.35 8.18 -2.91
C VAL A 26 5.20 7.68 -4.06
N ARG A 27 5.86 6.55 -3.87
CA ARG A 27 6.64 5.90 -4.91
C ARG A 27 6.17 4.46 -5.06
N HIS A 28 6.04 4.04 -6.31
CA HIS A 28 5.64 2.66 -6.61
C HIS A 28 6.86 1.76 -6.62
N ILE A 29 6.73 0.59 -6.01
CA ILE A 29 7.80 -0.40 -6.05
C ILE A 29 7.30 -1.76 -6.52
N HIS A 30 6.15 -1.76 -7.16
CA HIS A 30 5.52 -3.02 -7.58
C HIS A 30 6.30 -3.75 -8.66
N ARG A 31 7.32 -3.13 -9.23
CA ARG A 31 8.14 -3.82 -10.22
C ARG A 31 9.02 -4.89 -9.60
N LEU A 32 9.32 -4.77 -8.32
CA LEU A 32 10.16 -5.74 -7.65
C LEU A 32 9.32 -6.91 -7.21
N PRO A 33 9.76 -8.14 -7.51
CA PRO A 33 8.97 -9.31 -7.10
C PRO A 33 8.95 -9.44 -5.59
N LYS A 34 7.85 -9.94 -5.06
CA LYS A 34 7.70 -10.23 -3.64
C LYS A 34 7.82 -9.00 -2.76
N MET A 35 7.51 -7.83 -3.31
CA MET A 35 7.53 -6.59 -2.56
C MET A 35 6.14 -6.00 -2.54
N LEU A 36 5.88 -5.14 -1.56
CA LEU A 36 4.60 -4.45 -1.50
C LEU A 36 4.57 -3.30 -2.50
N ASP A 37 3.40 -2.71 -2.68
CA ASP A 37 3.14 -1.82 -3.82
C ASP A 37 3.81 -0.46 -3.74
N VAL A 38 3.76 0.18 -2.58
CA VAL A 38 4.17 1.59 -2.50
C VAL A 38 4.95 1.88 -1.23
N ILE A 39 5.81 2.88 -1.33
CA ILE A 39 6.44 3.49 -0.17
C ILE A 39 5.89 4.90 -0.08
N VAL A 40 5.45 5.30 1.11
CA VAL A 40 4.78 6.57 1.32
C VAL A 40 5.44 7.31 2.47
N GLY A 41 5.87 8.55 2.22
CA GLY A 41 6.39 9.42 3.26
C GLY A 41 5.38 10.49 3.60
N TYR A 42 5.16 10.73 4.89
CA TYR A 42 4.21 11.75 5.31
C TYR A 42 4.53 12.18 6.74
N ARG A 43 4.75 13.48 6.88
CA ARG A 43 4.98 14.11 8.20
C ARG A 43 6.03 13.37 9.03
N GLY A 44 7.14 13.07 8.38
CA GLY A 44 8.27 12.47 9.06
C GLY A 44 8.19 10.98 9.26
N GLN A 45 7.17 10.34 8.72
CA GLN A 45 7.00 8.89 8.84
C GLN A 45 7.07 8.23 7.48
N LEU A 46 7.51 6.99 7.47
CA LEU A 46 7.60 6.21 6.25
C LEU A 46 6.73 4.98 6.38
N PHE A 47 5.94 4.73 5.35
CA PHE A 47 5.06 3.56 5.32
C PHE A 47 5.34 2.76 4.08
N TRP A 48 5.34 1.44 4.22
CA TRP A 48 5.49 0.53 3.08
C TRP A 48 4.22 -0.29 3.05
N ALA A 49 3.42 -0.13 2.01
CA ALA A 49 2.04 -0.60 2.04
C ALA A 49 1.66 -1.38 0.81
N GLU A 50 0.71 -2.27 1.00
CA GLU A 50 0.07 -2.99 -0.09
C GLU A 50 -1.28 -2.36 -0.36
N LEU A 51 -1.60 -2.17 -1.65
CA LEU A 51 -2.89 -1.61 -2.05
C LEU A 51 -3.73 -2.72 -2.66
N LYS A 52 -4.93 -2.90 -2.14
CA LYS A 52 -5.83 -3.94 -2.60
C LYS A 52 -7.20 -3.37 -2.89
N CYS A 53 -7.97 -4.07 -3.73
CA CYS A 53 -9.35 -3.71 -3.98
C CYS A 53 -10.25 -4.49 -3.02
N ASP A 54 -11.22 -3.82 -2.50
CA ASP A 54 -12.32 -4.46 -1.75
C ASP A 54 -11.89 -5.69 -0.96
N ASN A 55 -12.40 -6.85 -1.34
CA ASN A 55 -12.13 -8.08 -0.60
C ASN A 55 -11.04 -8.93 -1.21
N GLU A 56 -10.26 -8.36 -2.09
CA GLU A 56 -9.19 -9.10 -2.74
C GLU A 56 -8.22 -9.64 -1.70
N PRO A 57 -7.94 -10.94 -1.71
CA PRO A 57 -7.06 -11.50 -0.67
C PRO A 57 -5.60 -11.20 -0.96
N LEU A 58 -4.80 -11.24 0.09
CA LEU A 58 -3.36 -11.14 -0.06
C LEU A 58 -2.84 -12.40 -0.75
N THR A 59 -1.84 -12.25 -1.58
CA THR A 59 -1.15 -13.41 -2.12
C THR A 59 -0.29 -14.01 -1.02
N GLU A 60 0.21 -15.21 -1.27
CA GLU A 60 1.07 -15.86 -0.32
C GLU A 60 2.34 -15.07 -0.07
N ASP A 61 2.94 -14.54 -1.14
CA ASP A 61 4.16 -13.74 -0.99
C ASP A 61 3.90 -12.48 -0.18
N GLU A 62 2.77 -11.82 -0.39
CA GLU A 62 2.42 -10.62 0.36
C GLU A 62 2.21 -10.94 1.83
N ARG A 63 1.50 -12.03 2.10
CA ARG A 63 1.25 -12.42 3.48
C ARG A 63 2.55 -12.78 4.18
N GLU A 64 3.42 -13.51 3.50
CA GLU A 64 4.68 -13.92 4.08
C GLU A 64 5.55 -12.72 4.42
N LEU A 65 5.58 -11.73 3.53
CA LEU A 65 6.37 -10.53 3.76
C LEU A 65 5.85 -9.75 4.96
N ILE A 66 4.53 -9.58 5.02
CA ILE A 66 3.92 -8.85 6.12
C ILE A 66 4.20 -9.55 7.44
N GLU A 67 4.08 -10.87 7.46
CA GLU A 67 4.32 -11.61 8.69
C GLU A 67 5.79 -11.57 9.10
N ALA A 68 6.69 -11.63 8.13
CA ALA A 68 8.11 -11.59 8.45
C ALA A 68 8.47 -10.26 9.12
N TYR A 69 7.93 -9.16 8.61
CA TYR A 69 8.21 -7.86 9.20
C TYR A 69 7.53 -7.69 10.55
N LYS A 70 6.35 -8.28 10.70
CA LYS A 70 5.68 -8.22 11.99
C LYS A 70 6.48 -8.90 13.09
N ARG A 71 7.19 -9.97 12.72
CA ARG A 71 8.01 -10.68 13.71
C ARG A 71 9.15 -9.82 14.25
N VAL A 72 9.58 -8.83 13.50
CA VAL A 72 10.62 -7.93 13.99
C VAL A 72 10.05 -6.57 14.41
N GLY A 73 8.73 -6.52 14.61
CA GLY A 73 8.10 -5.33 15.20
C GLY A 73 7.66 -4.27 14.22
N VAL A 74 7.61 -4.59 12.92
CA VAL A 74 7.21 -3.61 11.92
C VAL A 74 5.89 -4.02 11.31
N ASP A 75 4.90 -3.10 11.37
CA ASP A 75 3.61 -3.34 10.76
C ASP A 75 3.60 -2.79 9.34
N LEU A 76 3.31 -3.67 8.39
CA LEU A 76 3.18 -3.27 7.00
C LEU A 76 1.68 -3.23 6.68
N PRO A 77 1.13 -2.06 6.40
CA PRO A 77 -0.32 -1.95 6.24
C PRO A 77 -0.82 -2.42 4.89
N VAL A 78 -2.08 -2.81 4.86
CA VAL A 78 -2.80 -3.10 3.63
C VAL A 78 -3.94 -2.11 3.57
N TRP A 79 -3.97 -1.30 2.52
CA TRP A 79 -5.00 -0.28 2.37
C TRP A 79 -5.93 -0.68 1.24
N ARG A 80 -7.22 -0.76 1.57
CA ARG A 80 -8.23 -1.21 0.61
C ARG A 80 -9.12 -0.08 0.12
N SER A 81 -8.92 1.12 0.64
CA SER A 81 -9.70 2.28 0.24
C SER A 81 -8.91 3.53 0.50
N THR A 82 -9.35 4.63 -0.11
CA THR A 82 -8.77 5.93 0.14
C THR A 82 -8.83 6.28 1.62
N ASP A 83 -9.97 6.01 2.26
CA ASP A 83 -10.13 6.28 3.69
C ASP A 83 -9.11 5.52 4.52
N GLU A 84 -8.93 4.24 4.24
CA GLU A 84 -7.97 3.45 5.00
C GLU A 84 -6.56 3.99 4.85
N ALA A 85 -6.20 4.40 3.63
CA ALA A 85 -4.86 4.92 3.40
C ALA A 85 -4.65 6.24 4.13
N LEU A 86 -5.61 7.15 4.03
CA LEU A 86 -5.45 8.44 4.69
C LEU A 86 -5.46 8.30 6.20
N LYS A 87 -6.27 7.42 6.75
CA LYS A 87 -6.22 7.14 8.18
C LYS A 87 -4.93 6.48 8.57
N GLY A 88 -4.45 5.60 7.72
CA GLY A 88 -3.23 4.85 8.00
C GLY A 88 -2.00 5.74 8.12
N ILE A 89 -1.93 6.81 7.35
CA ILE A 89 -0.79 7.73 7.46
C ILE A 89 -1.06 8.87 8.45
N GLY A 90 -2.26 8.92 9.02
CA GLY A 90 -2.57 9.96 10.00
C GLY A 90 -3.07 11.26 9.40
N ALA A 91 -3.48 11.26 8.14
CA ALA A 91 -3.95 12.48 7.50
C ALA A 91 -5.38 12.82 7.88
N ILE A 92 -6.16 11.81 8.27
CA ILE A 92 -7.51 12.02 8.78
C ILE A 92 -7.72 11.11 9.99
N ASN A 93 -8.78 11.38 10.72
CA ASN A 93 -9.07 10.60 11.93
C ASN A 93 -9.88 9.34 11.63
#